data_6a4591e06128088d257c6c56ce4c5268
#
_entry.id   6a4591e06128088d257c6c56ce4c5268
#
_cell.length_a   1.000
_cell.length_b   1.000
_cell.length_c   1.000
_cell.angle_alpha   90.00
_cell.angle_beta   90.00
_cell.angle_gamma   90.00
#
_symmetry.space_group_name_H-M   'P 1'
#
loop_
_entity.id
_entity.type
_entity.pdbx_description
1 polymer ?
#
loop_
_entity_poly.entity_id
_entity_poly.type
_entity_poly.pdbx_seq_one_letter_code
_entity_poly.pdbx_strand_id
1 'polypeptide(L)'
;MSTQRIHHEGNPDGPTLLLVQGHPDTPEVWDPVVELLSDRFRIIRADAGEVAAALDAVGGDAVHVVAQGRGSGAVWQYLTRRGASRRVASFTSVPESAPSARLGRFADGLGRLARRATAAGCDPVDIPVQMVIAPGDGYARRRFSEDVTGRTPRLWRRDVKAEHAAARVVARSVTQLVDHLDGAPAARELLRAEVGRPRAAFGDTLVAVTGAASGIGRETALAFAREGADVAISDVDTAGLEETARLVAAEGAQAFTYTVDVADADAVESFADQLCAEHGVPDIVVNNAGVGHAGFFLDTPAEEYDRVLDINFGGVVNGCRSFGKRLRDHGVGGHIVNVASMASYTPVNVMNAYCTSKAAVFMFSDCLRAELDSHGIGLTTICPGIIGTNIVDTTRFSLPEERSYDTETIRRRARRAFSVRRVGPDKVAKAILAAVKSNKPVRPVTTEAYLVYGAAHAFPQAMRSAARGGNIM
;
A
#
# COMPACT_ATOMS: atom_id res chain seq x y z
N MET A 1 -36.56 10.04 -37.63
CA MET A 1 -35.17 9.92 -37.19
C MET A 1 -34.95 10.95 -36.07
N SER A 2 -35.05 10.54 -34.83
CA SER A 2 -34.83 11.44 -33.69
C SER A 2 -33.33 11.71 -33.61
N THR A 3 -32.91 12.95 -33.87
CA THR A 3 -31.58 13.42 -33.59
C THR A 3 -31.42 13.45 -32.07
N GLN A 4 -30.92 12.34 -31.51
CA GLN A 4 -30.59 12.24 -30.11
C GLN A 4 -29.53 13.30 -29.83
N ARG A 5 -29.89 14.31 -29.03
CA ARG A 5 -28.93 15.34 -28.57
C ARG A 5 -27.94 14.65 -27.65
N ILE A 6 -26.73 14.45 -28.13
CA ILE A 6 -25.61 14.00 -27.29
C ILE A 6 -25.41 15.07 -26.20
N HIS A 7 -25.53 14.66 -24.96
CA HIS A 7 -25.31 15.54 -23.83
C HIS A 7 -23.81 15.60 -23.54
N HIS A 8 -23.23 16.79 -23.66
CA HIS A 8 -21.84 17.05 -23.32
C HIS A 8 -21.78 17.62 -21.91
N GLU A 9 -20.93 17.07 -21.06
CA GLU A 9 -20.68 17.50 -19.69
C GLU A 9 -19.18 17.79 -19.53
N GLY A 10 -18.83 18.58 -18.51
CA GLY A 10 -17.44 18.88 -18.13
C GLY A 10 -16.74 19.89 -19.03
N ASN A 11 -15.41 19.80 -19.11
CA ASN A 11 -14.56 20.76 -19.80
C ASN A 11 -14.67 20.62 -21.34
N PRO A 12 -15.24 21.61 -22.06
CA PRO A 12 -15.41 21.52 -23.51
C PRO A 12 -14.09 21.47 -24.30
N ASP A 13 -13.01 21.99 -23.74
CA ASP A 13 -11.68 22.04 -24.37
C ASP A 13 -10.79 20.84 -23.98
N GLY A 14 -11.26 19.98 -23.06
CA GLY A 14 -10.54 18.82 -22.61
C GLY A 14 -10.60 17.63 -23.58
N PRO A 15 -9.74 16.60 -23.35
CA PRO A 15 -9.81 15.35 -24.09
C PRO A 15 -11.21 14.72 -23.98
N THR A 16 -11.72 14.15 -25.07
CA THR A 16 -13.06 13.57 -25.06
C THR A 16 -13.07 12.19 -24.42
N LEU A 17 -13.97 12.02 -23.46
CA LEU A 17 -14.21 10.77 -22.71
C LEU A 17 -15.63 10.28 -22.98
N LEU A 18 -15.78 9.10 -23.57
CA LEU A 18 -17.06 8.43 -23.78
C LEU A 18 -17.29 7.41 -22.66
N LEU A 19 -18.30 7.64 -21.83
CA LEU A 19 -18.73 6.74 -20.76
C LEU A 19 -19.86 5.86 -21.26
N VAL A 20 -19.69 4.52 -21.22
CA VAL A 20 -20.67 3.57 -21.78
C VAL A 20 -21.18 2.66 -20.67
N GLN A 21 -22.49 2.70 -20.43
CA GLN A 21 -23.20 1.75 -19.57
C GLN A 21 -24.01 0.76 -20.39
N GLY A 22 -24.49 -0.30 -19.74
CA GLY A 22 -25.39 -1.29 -20.34
C GLY A 22 -26.47 -1.71 -19.36
N HIS A 23 -27.67 -2.01 -19.88
CA HIS A 23 -28.79 -2.47 -19.05
C HIS A 23 -28.37 -3.61 -18.09
N PRO A 24 -28.71 -3.59 -16.79
CA PRO A 24 -29.73 -2.74 -16.16
C PRO A 24 -29.21 -1.37 -15.67
N ASP A 25 -27.91 -1.03 -15.83
CA ASP A 25 -27.39 0.23 -15.40
C ASP A 25 -27.96 1.40 -16.20
N THR A 26 -28.09 2.55 -15.54
CA THR A 26 -28.53 3.82 -16.17
C THR A 26 -27.35 4.80 -16.20
N PRO A 27 -27.43 5.92 -16.95
CA PRO A 27 -26.34 6.89 -17.07
C PRO A 27 -25.83 7.44 -15.74
N GLU A 28 -26.67 7.45 -14.70
CA GLU A 28 -26.36 7.95 -13.36
C GLU A 28 -25.29 7.10 -12.63
N VAL A 29 -25.05 5.88 -13.08
CA VAL A 29 -23.96 5.03 -12.55
C VAL A 29 -22.60 5.72 -12.67
N TRP A 30 -22.47 6.64 -13.61
CA TRP A 30 -21.26 7.40 -13.86
C TRP A 30 -21.13 8.70 -13.06
N ASP A 31 -22.19 9.16 -12.36
CA ASP A 31 -22.16 10.45 -11.65
C ASP A 31 -20.94 10.61 -10.73
N PRO A 32 -20.54 9.61 -9.90
CA PRO A 32 -19.36 9.74 -9.06
C PRO A 32 -18.03 9.82 -9.83
N VAL A 33 -17.98 9.29 -11.04
CA VAL A 33 -16.79 9.36 -11.91
C VAL A 33 -16.77 10.69 -12.65
N VAL A 34 -17.93 11.16 -13.11
CA VAL A 34 -18.09 12.46 -13.79
C VAL A 34 -17.70 13.60 -12.87
N GLU A 35 -18.13 13.59 -11.61
CA GLU A 35 -17.75 14.58 -10.59
C GLU A 35 -16.24 14.71 -10.47
N LEU A 36 -15.50 13.60 -10.58
CA LEU A 36 -14.04 13.57 -10.44
C LEU A 36 -13.27 13.93 -11.73
N LEU A 37 -13.94 13.90 -12.89
CA LEU A 37 -13.29 14.07 -14.20
C LEU A 37 -13.77 15.29 -14.99
N SER A 38 -14.87 15.93 -14.57
CA SER A 38 -15.51 17.02 -15.30
C SER A 38 -14.64 18.26 -15.52
N ASP A 39 -13.76 18.59 -14.57
CA ASP A 39 -12.85 19.74 -14.70
C ASP A 39 -11.81 19.55 -15.82
N ARG A 40 -11.55 18.30 -16.19
CA ARG A 40 -10.48 17.98 -17.13
C ARG A 40 -11.00 17.50 -18.48
N PHE A 41 -12.04 16.67 -18.50
CA PHE A 41 -12.50 15.96 -19.69
C PHE A 41 -13.80 16.52 -20.22
N ARG A 42 -13.96 16.51 -21.55
CA ARG A 42 -15.26 16.63 -22.20
C ARG A 42 -15.93 15.26 -22.16
N ILE A 43 -16.97 15.12 -21.37
CA ILE A 43 -17.60 13.85 -21.08
C ILE A 43 -18.88 13.67 -21.89
N ILE A 44 -19.05 12.46 -22.44
CA ILE A 44 -20.25 12.03 -23.18
C ILE A 44 -20.71 10.72 -22.57
N ARG A 45 -22.01 10.56 -22.34
CA ARG A 45 -22.60 9.31 -21.87
C ARG A 45 -23.38 8.64 -22.99
N ALA A 46 -23.27 7.31 -23.12
CA ALA A 46 -23.98 6.53 -24.12
C ALA A 46 -24.37 5.14 -23.60
N ASP A 47 -25.47 4.61 -24.11
CA ASP A 47 -25.85 3.22 -23.87
C ASP A 47 -25.04 2.25 -24.74
N ALA A 48 -24.94 1.00 -24.28
CA ALA A 48 -24.22 -0.07 -24.99
C ALA A 48 -24.66 -0.27 -26.45
N GLY A 49 -25.92 -0.02 -26.75
CA GLY A 49 -26.45 -0.09 -28.12
C GLY A 49 -26.07 1.06 -29.04
N GLU A 50 -25.56 2.15 -28.49
CA GLU A 50 -25.32 3.43 -29.16
C GLU A 50 -23.83 3.74 -29.38
N VAL A 51 -22.93 2.86 -29.02
CA VAL A 51 -21.46 3.09 -29.06
C VAL A 51 -20.98 3.61 -30.41
N ALA A 52 -21.44 3.00 -31.52
CA ALA A 52 -21.03 3.42 -32.87
C ALA A 52 -21.59 4.81 -33.22
N ALA A 53 -22.87 5.07 -32.92
CA ALA A 53 -23.48 6.36 -33.18
C ALA A 53 -22.90 7.49 -32.34
N ALA A 54 -22.57 7.20 -31.07
CA ALA A 54 -21.92 8.17 -30.20
C ALA A 54 -20.48 8.52 -30.68
N LEU A 55 -19.72 7.52 -31.12
CA LEU A 55 -18.39 7.75 -31.69
C LEU A 55 -18.48 8.53 -33.02
N ASP A 56 -19.44 8.25 -33.85
CA ASP A 56 -19.63 8.98 -35.13
C ASP A 56 -20.05 10.44 -34.93
N ALA A 57 -20.84 10.71 -33.90
CA ALA A 57 -21.33 12.06 -33.59
C ALA A 57 -20.28 12.96 -32.91
N VAL A 58 -19.24 12.39 -32.25
CA VAL A 58 -18.16 13.17 -31.66
C VAL A 58 -17.30 13.89 -32.70
N GLY A 59 -17.28 13.44 -33.96
CA GLY A 59 -16.45 14.05 -35.00
C GLY A 59 -15.00 13.53 -35.04
N GLY A 60 -14.10 14.16 -35.79
CA GLY A 60 -12.83 13.67 -36.33
C GLY A 60 -11.81 13.01 -35.40
N ASP A 61 -11.74 13.33 -34.11
CA ASP A 61 -10.68 12.88 -33.22
C ASP A 61 -11.00 11.51 -32.56
N ALA A 62 -9.93 10.75 -32.25
CA ALA A 62 -10.06 9.54 -31.48
C ALA A 62 -10.39 9.85 -30.02
N VAL A 63 -11.34 9.13 -29.43
CA VAL A 63 -11.84 9.36 -28.07
C VAL A 63 -11.34 8.30 -27.08
N HIS A 64 -11.20 8.68 -25.81
CA HIS A 64 -11.00 7.72 -24.73
C HIS A 64 -12.35 7.13 -24.34
N VAL A 65 -12.44 5.80 -24.25
CA VAL A 65 -13.68 5.10 -23.91
C VAL A 65 -13.55 4.43 -22.55
N VAL A 66 -14.51 4.65 -21.67
CA VAL A 66 -14.66 3.92 -20.41
C VAL A 66 -16.00 3.21 -20.44
N ALA A 67 -16.00 1.92 -20.20
CA ALA A 67 -17.25 1.16 -20.24
C ALA A 67 -17.40 0.23 -19.06
N GLN A 68 -18.63 0.09 -18.55
CA GLN A 68 -18.97 -0.76 -17.41
C GLN A 68 -19.88 -1.91 -17.81
N GLY A 69 -19.68 -3.09 -17.21
CA GLY A 69 -20.56 -4.24 -17.32
C GLY A 69 -20.82 -4.64 -18.78
N ARG A 70 -22.11 -4.62 -19.21
CA ARG A 70 -22.50 -4.90 -20.60
C ARG A 70 -22.00 -3.88 -21.61
N GLY A 71 -21.81 -2.63 -21.18
CA GLY A 71 -21.19 -1.59 -21.99
C GLY A 71 -19.79 -1.99 -22.43
N SER A 72 -18.98 -2.60 -21.52
CA SER A 72 -17.67 -3.13 -21.87
C SER A 72 -17.74 -4.17 -23.01
N GLY A 73 -18.73 -5.07 -22.98
CA GLY A 73 -18.95 -6.05 -24.04
C GLY A 73 -19.27 -5.42 -25.40
N ALA A 74 -20.09 -4.35 -25.40
CA ALA A 74 -20.43 -3.62 -26.63
C ALA A 74 -19.20 -2.90 -27.22
N VAL A 75 -18.35 -2.29 -26.37
CA VAL A 75 -17.11 -1.65 -26.82
C VAL A 75 -16.14 -2.70 -27.36
N TRP A 76 -15.94 -3.83 -26.68
CA TRP A 76 -15.13 -4.93 -27.22
C TRP A 76 -15.62 -5.39 -28.59
N GLN A 77 -16.95 -5.56 -28.77
CA GLN A 77 -17.54 -5.93 -30.07
C GLN A 77 -17.30 -4.85 -31.12
N TYR A 78 -17.37 -3.58 -30.75
CA TYR A 78 -17.04 -2.47 -31.65
C TYR A 78 -15.57 -2.52 -32.11
N LEU A 79 -14.65 -2.73 -31.17
CA LEU A 79 -13.21 -2.78 -31.44
C LEU A 79 -12.76 -3.92 -32.34
N THR A 80 -13.59 -4.97 -32.52
CA THR A 80 -13.32 -6.04 -33.51
C THR A 80 -13.66 -5.62 -34.93
N ARG A 81 -14.28 -4.47 -35.15
CA ARG A 81 -14.61 -3.98 -36.52
C ARG A 81 -13.37 -3.36 -37.16
N ARG A 82 -13.20 -3.58 -38.45
CA ARG A 82 -12.09 -3.01 -39.22
C ARG A 82 -12.09 -1.48 -39.13
N GLY A 83 -10.99 -0.89 -38.75
CA GLY A 83 -10.82 0.56 -38.61
C GLY A 83 -11.36 1.18 -37.33
N ALA A 84 -11.89 0.39 -36.38
CA ALA A 84 -12.38 0.88 -35.08
C ALA A 84 -11.30 1.58 -34.26
N SER A 85 -10.02 1.11 -34.37
CA SER A 85 -8.86 1.71 -33.71
C SER A 85 -8.60 3.17 -34.09
N ARG A 86 -9.09 3.63 -35.24
CA ARG A 86 -8.93 5.05 -35.66
C ARG A 86 -9.84 6.01 -34.88
N ARG A 87 -10.87 5.49 -34.23
CA ARG A 87 -11.89 6.26 -33.50
C ARG A 87 -11.74 6.18 -31.98
N VAL A 88 -10.93 5.25 -31.49
CA VAL A 88 -10.75 4.99 -30.06
C VAL A 88 -9.27 5.15 -29.70
N ALA A 89 -8.96 6.16 -28.90
CA ALA A 89 -7.59 6.44 -28.44
C ALA A 89 -7.14 5.47 -27.34
N SER A 90 -8.07 5.12 -26.42
CA SER A 90 -7.86 4.10 -25.38
C SER A 90 -9.18 3.54 -24.90
N PHE A 91 -9.14 2.36 -24.29
CA PHE A 91 -10.31 1.73 -23.72
C PHE A 91 -10.07 1.30 -22.27
N THR A 92 -10.86 1.80 -21.33
CA THR A 92 -10.90 1.34 -19.94
C THR A 92 -12.14 0.51 -19.68
N SER A 93 -11.97 -0.77 -19.42
CA SER A 93 -13.04 -1.71 -19.08
C SER A 93 -13.19 -1.81 -17.56
N VAL A 94 -14.39 -1.52 -17.06
CA VAL A 94 -14.76 -1.58 -15.64
C VAL A 94 -15.76 -2.74 -15.45
N PRO A 95 -15.57 -3.63 -14.46
CA PRO A 95 -16.53 -4.71 -14.20
C PRO A 95 -17.83 -4.18 -13.61
N GLU A 96 -18.86 -5.03 -13.64
CA GLU A 96 -20.18 -4.75 -13.06
C GLU A 96 -20.11 -4.72 -11.53
N SER A 97 -20.74 -3.73 -10.90
CA SER A 97 -20.67 -3.44 -9.47
C SER A 97 -21.64 -4.25 -8.60
N ALA A 98 -22.09 -5.46 -8.96
CA ALA A 98 -23.06 -6.20 -8.17
C ALA A 98 -22.61 -7.60 -7.76
N PRO A 99 -22.71 -7.97 -6.46
CA PRO A 99 -22.53 -9.33 -5.99
C PRO A 99 -23.84 -10.11 -6.24
N SER A 100 -24.15 -10.53 -7.44
CA SER A 100 -25.26 -11.44 -7.66
C SER A 100 -24.77 -12.75 -8.26
N ALA A 101 -25.29 -13.87 -7.70
CA ALA A 101 -25.01 -15.24 -8.09
C ALA A 101 -25.36 -15.58 -9.58
N ARG A 102 -25.70 -14.58 -10.39
CA ARG A 102 -25.92 -14.67 -11.84
C ARG A 102 -24.67 -14.39 -12.70
N LEU A 103 -23.59 -13.92 -12.07
CA LEU A 103 -22.34 -13.51 -12.74
C LEU A 103 -21.60 -14.63 -13.48
N GLY A 104 -21.72 -15.88 -13.05
CA GLY A 104 -21.10 -17.02 -13.75
C GLY A 104 -21.52 -17.16 -15.22
N ARG A 105 -22.74 -16.76 -15.58
CA ARG A 105 -23.23 -16.79 -16.96
C ARG A 105 -22.84 -15.57 -17.80
N PHE A 106 -22.52 -14.46 -17.15
CA PHE A 106 -22.13 -13.21 -17.85
C PHE A 106 -20.66 -13.19 -18.24
N ALA A 107 -19.80 -13.59 -17.31
CA ALA A 107 -18.36 -13.78 -17.55
C ALA A 107 -18.14 -14.84 -18.66
N ASP A 108 -18.96 -15.90 -18.71
CA ASP A 108 -19.02 -16.83 -19.83
C ASP A 108 -19.50 -16.19 -21.15
N GLY A 109 -20.32 -15.17 -21.11
CA GLY A 109 -20.73 -14.39 -22.26
C GLY A 109 -19.61 -13.54 -22.85
N LEU A 110 -18.88 -12.80 -22.00
CA LEU A 110 -17.72 -12.00 -22.42
C LEU A 110 -16.56 -12.89 -22.89
N GLY A 111 -16.28 -13.99 -22.22
CA GLY A 111 -15.31 -14.98 -22.67
C GLY A 111 -15.74 -15.69 -23.96
N ARG A 112 -17.04 -15.88 -24.23
CA ARG A 112 -17.55 -16.39 -25.50
C ARG A 112 -17.50 -15.33 -26.60
N LEU A 113 -17.74 -14.06 -26.29
CA LEU A 113 -17.60 -12.93 -27.25
C LEU A 113 -16.10 -12.71 -27.59
N ALA A 114 -15.23 -12.72 -26.61
CA ALA A 114 -13.80 -12.71 -26.84
C ALA A 114 -13.37 -13.91 -27.70
N ARG A 115 -13.82 -15.14 -27.38
CA ARG A 115 -13.55 -16.34 -28.17
C ARG A 115 -14.17 -16.32 -29.59
N ARG A 116 -15.37 -15.74 -29.77
CA ARG A 116 -15.93 -15.58 -31.11
C ARG A 116 -15.19 -14.53 -31.94
N ALA A 117 -14.77 -13.43 -31.31
CA ALA A 117 -13.85 -12.49 -31.93
C ALA A 117 -12.51 -13.17 -32.28
N THR A 118 -12.11 -14.21 -31.50
CA THR A 118 -10.89 -14.99 -31.71
C THR A 118 -10.98 -16.00 -32.85
N ALA A 119 -12.14 -16.61 -33.05
CA ALA A 119 -12.34 -17.64 -34.09
C ALA A 119 -12.51 -17.05 -35.48
N ALA A 120 -12.82 -15.76 -35.62
CA ALA A 120 -13.24 -15.13 -36.89
C ALA A 120 -12.10 -14.38 -37.62
N GLY A 121 -10.83 -14.57 -37.27
CA GLY A 121 -9.72 -13.88 -37.97
C GLY A 121 -9.74 -12.35 -37.79
N CYS A 122 -10.21 -11.85 -36.67
CA CYS A 122 -10.20 -10.42 -36.34
C CYS A 122 -8.78 -9.93 -36.08
N ASP A 123 -8.48 -8.71 -36.55
CA ASP A 123 -7.20 -8.04 -36.28
C ASP A 123 -6.98 -7.88 -34.78
N PRO A 124 -5.73 -7.88 -34.30
CA PRO A 124 -5.41 -7.50 -32.92
C PRO A 124 -5.99 -6.13 -32.57
N VAL A 125 -6.46 -5.96 -31.32
CA VAL A 125 -6.90 -4.66 -30.82
C VAL A 125 -5.65 -3.80 -30.55
N ASP A 126 -5.26 -3.01 -31.51
CA ASP A 126 -4.05 -2.18 -31.50
C ASP A 126 -4.28 -0.80 -30.86
N ILE A 127 -4.99 -0.78 -29.75
CA ILE A 127 -5.15 0.41 -28.92
C ILE A 127 -4.75 0.10 -27.48
N PRO A 128 -4.37 1.11 -26.69
CA PRO A 128 -4.19 0.96 -25.25
C PRO A 128 -5.46 0.50 -24.57
N VAL A 129 -5.39 -0.62 -23.83
CA VAL A 129 -6.52 -1.15 -23.06
C VAL A 129 -6.17 -1.21 -21.58
N GLN A 130 -7.05 -0.73 -20.74
CA GLN A 130 -6.96 -0.84 -19.29
C GLN A 130 -8.14 -1.64 -18.74
N MET A 131 -7.86 -2.54 -17.83
CA MET A 131 -8.87 -3.31 -17.10
C MET A 131 -8.83 -2.90 -15.63
N VAL A 132 -9.96 -2.41 -15.13
CA VAL A 132 -10.14 -2.13 -13.70
C VAL A 132 -11.00 -3.25 -13.13
N ILE A 133 -10.51 -4.06 -12.20
CA ILE A 133 -11.13 -5.29 -11.71
C ILE A 133 -11.66 -5.09 -10.30
N ALA A 134 -12.95 -5.37 -10.06
CA ALA A 134 -13.60 -5.23 -8.77
C ALA A 134 -13.18 -6.32 -7.75
N PRO A 135 -13.38 -6.07 -6.45
CA PRO A 135 -13.20 -7.09 -5.42
C PRO A 135 -14.12 -8.29 -5.67
N GLY A 136 -13.60 -9.50 -5.49
CA GLY A 136 -14.41 -10.72 -5.63
C GLY A 136 -14.57 -11.28 -7.04
N ASP A 137 -14.19 -10.55 -8.09
CA ASP A 137 -14.24 -11.02 -9.48
C ASP A 137 -13.10 -12.03 -9.79
N GLY A 138 -13.23 -13.22 -9.21
CA GLY A 138 -12.23 -14.30 -9.38
C GLY A 138 -12.17 -14.87 -10.80
N TYR A 139 -13.22 -14.68 -11.60
CA TYR A 139 -13.29 -15.17 -12.98
C TYR A 139 -12.59 -14.23 -13.95
N ALA A 140 -12.78 -12.92 -13.80
CA ALA A 140 -12.07 -11.91 -14.57
C ALA A 140 -10.56 -11.94 -14.31
N ARG A 141 -10.13 -12.39 -13.10
CA ARG A 141 -8.73 -12.42 -12.72
C ARG A 141 -7.87 -13.41 -13.51
N ARG A 142 -8.37 -14.55 -13.93
CA ARG A 142 -7.55 -15.60 -14.57
C ARG A 142 -7.82 -15.74 -16.07
N ARG A 143 -9.03 -16.03 -16.46
CA ARG A 143 -9.31 -16.38 -17.88
C ARG A 143 -9.38 -15.17 -18.82
N PHE A 144 -9.93 -14.06 -18.34
CA PHE A 144 -10.06 -12.90 -19.22
C PHE A 144 -8.71 -12.22 -19.49
N SER A 145 -7.80 -12.23 -18.53
CA SER A 145 -6.46 -11.68 -18.74
C SER A 145 -5.63 -12.52 -19.73
N GLU A 146 -5.74 -13.84 -19.69
CA GLU A 146 -5.00 -14.73 -20.59
C GLU A 146 -5.52 -14.62 -22.04
N ASP A 147 -6.84 -14.61 -22.25
CA ASP A 147 -7.46 -14.49 -23.56
C ASP A 147 -7.25 -13.08 -24.18
N VAL A 148 -7.18 -12.04 -23.36
CA VAL A 148 -6.97 -10.65 -23.81
C VAL A 148 -5.48 -10.33 -24.02
N THR A 149 -4.58 -10.86 -23.19
CA THR A 149 -3.14 -10.59 -23.25
C THR A 149 -2.52 -10.96 -24.60
N GLY A 150 -2.97 -12.04 -25.22
CA GLY A 150 -2.48 -12.49 -26.53
C GLY A 150 -2.92 -11.63 -27.72
N ARG A 151 -3.81 -10.64 -27.52
CA ARG A 151 -4.44 -9.84 -28.58
C ARG A 151 -4.35 -8.34 -28.39
N THR A 152 -3.96 -7.92 -27.19
CA THR A 152 -3.87 -6.52 -26.81
C THR A 152 -2.43 -6.26 -26.41
N PRO A 153 -1.58 -5.78 -27.34
CA PRO A 153 -0.16 -5.61 -27.09
C PRO A 153 0.13 -4.54 -26.01
N ARG A 154 -0.80 -3.64 -25.76
CA ARG A 154 -0.71 -2.58 -24.76
C ARG A 154 -1.85 -2.73 -23.74
N LEU A 155 -1.61 -3.52 -22.69
CA LEU A 155 -2.59 -3.87 -21.67
C LEU A 155 -2.15 -3.47 -20.27
N TRP A 156 -3.03 -2.80 -19.53
CA TRP A 156 -2.89 -2.50 -18.12
C TRP A 156 -4.01 -3.18 -17.33
N ARG A 157 -3.67 -3.63 -16.13
CA ARG A 157 -4.61 -4.26 -15.21
C ARG A 157 -4.50 -3.64 -13.82
N ARG A 158 -5.62 -3.16 -13.27
CA ARG A 158 -5.74 -2.62 -11.92
C ARG A 158 -6.79 -3.37 -11.12
N ASP A 159 -6.45 -3.72 -9.88
CA ASP A 159 -7.38 -4.33 -8.95
C ASP A 159 -7.92 -3.26 -7.99
N VAL A 160 -9.24 -3.03 -7.98
CA VAL A 160 -9.92 -2.30 -6.91
C VAL A 160 -9.99 -3.21 -5.69
N LYS A 161 -9.69 -2.70 -4.51
CA LYS A 161 -9.72 -3.48 -3.26
C LYS A 161 -10.91 -3.15 -2.37
N ALA A 162 -11.51 -1.97 -2.55
CA ALA A 162 -12.64 -1.50 -1.78
C ALA A 162 -13.71 -0.91 -2.69
N GLU A 163 -14.96 -1.38 -2.59
CA GLU A 163 -16.07 -0.94 -3.45
C GLU A 163 -16.33 0.57 -3.34
N HIS A 164 -16.26 1.14 -2.12
CA HIS A 164 -16.48 2.57 -1.90
C HIS A 164 -15.46 3.49 -2.59
N ALA A 165 -14.32 2.94 -3.01
CA ALA A 165 -13.27 3.69 -3.71
C ALA A 165 -13.31 3.47 -5.23
N ALA A 166 -14.24 2.67 -5.76
CA ALA A 166 -14.25 2.27 -7.16
C ALA A 166 -14.25 3.46 -8.12
N ALA A 167 -15.11 4.46 -7.91
CA ALA A 167 -15.16 5.66 -8.74
C ALA A 167 -13.82 6.42 -8.76
N ARG A 168 -13.19 6.61 -7.61
CA ARG A 168 -11.87 7.26 -7.49
C ARG A 168 -10.77 6.46 -8.19
N VAL A 169 -10.79 5.14 -8.06
CA VAL A 169 -9.82 4.27 -8.75
C VAL A 169 -10.02 4.34 -10.26
N VAL A 170 -11.27 4.31 -10.75
CA VAL A 170 -11.58 4.45 -12.18
C VAL A 170 -11.11 5.81 -12.70
N ALA A 171 -11.51 6.91 -12.05
CA ALA A 171 -11.14 8.25 -12.44
C ALA A 171 -9.62 8.43 -12.52
N ARG A 172 -8.89 8.04 -11.45
CA ARG A 172 -7.43 8.10 -11.41
C ARG A 172 -6.79 7.21 -12.49
N SER A 173 -7.34 6.03 -12.71
CA SER A 173 -6.85 5.10 -13.73
C SER A 173 -6.96 5.68 -15.14
N VAL A 174 -8.09 6.30 -15.47
CA VAL A 174 -8.32 6.99 -16.74
C VAL A 174 -7.36 8.15 -16.88
N THR A 175 -7.26 9.02 -15.87
CA THR A 175 -6.38 10.18 -15.88
C THR A 175 -4.92 9.79 -16.14
N GLN A 176 -4.39 8.82 -15.37
CA GLN A 176 -3.00 8.37 -15.52
C GLN A 176 -2.71 7.73 -16.87
N LEU A 177 -3.68 6.99 -17.43
CA LEU A 177 -3.52 6.40 -18.77
C LEU A 177 -3.51 7.49 -19.85
N VAL A 178 -4.43 8.45 -19.78
CA VAL A 178 -4.51 9.55 -20.75
C VAL A 178 -3.25 10.40 -20.68
N ASP A 179 -2.80 10.80 -19.46
CA ASP A 179 -1.56 11.55 -19.27
C ASP A 179 -0.36 10.87 -19.92
N HIS A 180 -0.24 9.56 -19.70
CA HIS A 180 0.85 8.78 -20.29
C HIS A 180 0.77 8.73 -21.82
N LEU A 181 -0.43 8.63 -22.38
CA LEU A 181 -0.62 8.62 -23.83
C LEU A 181 -0.34 10.01 -24.45
N ASP A 182 -0.56 11.07 -23.70
CA ASP A 182 -0.25 12.46 -24.07
C ASP A 182 1.23 12.82 -23.85
N GLY A 183 2.07 11.86 -23.42
CA GLY A 183 3.52 11.99 -23.29
C GLY A 183 4.02 12.32 -21.89
N ALA A 184 3.16 12.38 -20.87
CA ALA A 184 3.60 12.55 -19.50
C ALA A 184 4.31 11.26 -18.98
N PRO A 185 5.26 11.41 -18.02
CA PRO A 185 5.88 10.26 -17.36
C PRO A 185 4.82 9.35 -16.75
N ALA A 186 4.96 8.04 -16.97
CA ALA A 186 4.01 7.08 -16.43
C ALA A 186 4.04 7.07 -14.88
N ALA A 187 2.88 7.21 -14.26
CA ALA A 187 2.74 7.08 -12.82
C ALA A 187 3.13 5.66 -12.35
N ARG A 188 3.68 5.51 -11.14
CA ARG A 188 4.09 4.21 -10.57
C ARG A 188 2.98 3.16 -10.65
N GLU A 189 1.74 3.56 -10.33
CA GLU A 189 0.60 2.66 -10.43
C GLU A 189 0.31 2.16 -11.85
N LEU A 190 0.49 3.03 -12.85
CA LEU A 190 0.33 2.65 -14.24
C LEU A 190 1.44 1.68 -14.66
N LEU A 191 2.69 1.93 -14.27
CA LEU A 191 3.82 1.03 -14.51
C LEU A 191 3.59 -0.35 -13.87
N ARG A 192 3.06 -0.40 -12.63
CA ARG A 192 2.71 -1.67 -11.98
C ARG A 192 1.57 -2.40 -12.65
N ALA A 193 0.64 -1.68 -13.24
CA ALA A 193 -0.54 -2.23 -13.90
C ALA A 193 -0.21 -2.84 -15.27
N GLU A 194 0.92 -2.49 -15.88
CA GLU A 194 1.31 -2.95 -17.22
C GLU A 194 1.56 -4.47 -17.22
N VAL A 195 0.80 -5.16 -18.06
CA VAL A 195 0.83 -6.62 -18.17
C VAL A 195 2.04 -7.05 -19.01
N GLY A 196 2.81 -8.00 -18.48
CA GLY A 196 4.00 -8.53 -19.17
C GLY A 196 5.29 -7.71 -18.96
N ARG A 197 5.22 -6.55 -18.30
CA ARG A 197 6.41 -5.77 -17.97
C ARG A 197 7.24 -6.45 -16.88
N PRO A 198 8.52 -6.80 -17.16
CA PRO A 198 9.41 -7.34 -16.14
C PRO A 198 9.69 -6.32 -15.05
N ARG A 199 9.61 -6.72 -13.78
CA ARG A 199 9.90 -5.86 -12.63
C ARG A 199 10.43 -6.66 -11.44
N ALA A 200 11.19 -6.00 -10.58
CA ALA A 200 11.58 -6.53 -9.27
C ALA A 200 10.33 -6.71 -8.38
N ALA A 201 10.47 -7.44 -7.29
CA ALA A 201 9.34 -7.82 -6.44
C ALA A 201 8.58 -6.61 -5.85
N PHE A 202 9.28 -5.51 -5.60
CA PHE A 202 8.72 -4.23 -5.17
C PHE A 202 9.01 -3.10 -6.18
N GLY A 203 9.25 -3.45 -7.44
CA GLY A 203 9.45 -2.46 -8.51
C GLY A 203 8.24 -1.53 -8.65
N ASP A 204 8.51 -0.25 -8.87
CA ASP A 204 7.51 0.82 -8.97
C ASP A 204 6.63 0.99 -7.70
N THR A 205 7.12 0.57 -6.53
CA THR A 205 6.44 0.70 -5.23
C THR A 205 7.03 1.86 -4.45
N LEU A 206 6.21 2.60 -3.72
CA LEU A 206 6.65 3.61 -2.76
C LEU A 206 6.48 3.08 -1.34
N VAL A 207 7.55 3.12 -0.56
CA VAL A 207 7.56 2.64 0.82
C VAL A 207 7.91 3.78 1.77
N ALA A 208 7.06 4.07 2.75
CA ALA A 208 7.36 5.02 3.82
C ALA A 208 7.92 4.29 5.04
N VAL A 209 9.05 4.75 5.58
CA VAL A 209 9.72 4.12 6.75
C VAL A 209 10.07 5.19 7.77
N THR A 210 9.55 5.07 9.01
CA THR A 210 9.91 5.94 10.14
C THR A 210 11.08 5.36 10.94
N GLY A 211 11.87 6.23 11.58
CA GLY A 211 13.06 5.79 12.32
C GLY A 211 14.14 5.23 11.39
N ALA A 212 14.28 5.82 10.20
CA ALA A 212 15.11 5.28 9.13
C ALA A 212 16.56 5.78 9.14
N ALA A 213 16.94 6.64 10.07
CA ALA A 213 18.30 7.15 10.17
C ALA A 213 19.32 6.06 10.56
N SER A 214 18.88 4.96 11.16
CA SER A 214 19.79 3.88 11.60
C SER A 214 19.07 2.53 11.80
N GLY A 215 19.81 1.50 12.18
CA GLY A 215 19.30 0.24 12.69
C GLY A 215 18.32 -0.48 11.75
N ILE A 216 17.18 -0.93 12.31
CA ILE A 216 16.16 -1.68 11.58
C ILE A 216 15.51 -0.83 10.48
N GLY A 217 15.25 0.45 10.73
CA GLY A 217 14.64 1.35 9.76
C GLY A 217 15.52 1.53 8.53
N ARG A 218 16.81 1.83 8.70
CA ARG A 218 17.80 1.93 7.62
C ARG A 218 17.87 0.65 6.81
N GLU A 219 18.07 -0.49 7.46
CA GLU A 219 18.16 -1.77 6.75
C GLU A 219 16.85 -2.14 6.04
N THR A 220 15.69 -1.72 6.57
CA THR A 220 14.39 -1.91 5.92
C THR A 220 14.30 -1.07 4.65
N ALA A 221 14.70 0.20 4.70
CA ALA A 221 14.74 1.06 3.51
C ALA A 221 15.65 0.47 2.43
N LEU A 222 16.86 0.03 2.81
CA LEU A 222 17.80 -0.61 1.89
C LEU A 222 17.28 -1.93 1.31
N ALA A 223 16.61 -2.74 2.11
CA ALA A 223 16.06 -4.01 1.65
C ALA A 223 14.94 -3.81 0.62
N PHE A 224 14.07 -2.82 0.80
CA PHE A 224 13.06 -2.46 -0.20
C PHE A 224 13.68 -1.85 -1.45
N ALA A 225 14.70 -0.99 -1.31
CA ALA A 225 15.43 -0.40 -2.43
C ALA A 225 16.07 -1.48 -3.33
N ARG A 226 16.72 -2.50 -2.75
CA ARG A 226 17.29 -3.65 -3.48
C ARG A 226 16.25 -4.46 -4.25
N GLU A 227 14.99 -4.43 -3.83
CA GLU A 227 13.87 -5.08 -4.51
C GLU A 227 13.11 -4.11 -5.44
N GLY A 228 13.69 -2.93 -5.72
CA GLY A 228 13.23 -1.97 -6.72
C GLY A 228 12.21 -0.93 -6.26
N ALA A 229 11.98 -0.79 -4.96
CA ALA A 229 11.10 0.24 -4.42
C ALA A 229 11.83 1.57 -4.26
N ASP A 230 11.11 2.68 -4.47
CA ASP A 230 11.49 3.98 -3.95
C ASP A 230 11.06 4.10 -2.48
N VAL A 231 11.81 4.86 -1.69
CA VAL A 231 11.58 4.96 -0.26
C VAL A 231 11.45 6.39 0.23
N ALA A 232 10.40 6.67 1.00
CA ALA A 232 10.27 7.88 1.80
C ALA A 232 10.74 7.55 3.22
N ILE A 233 11.83 8.18 3.66
CA ILE A 233 12.47 7.89 4.94
C ILE A 233 12.33 9.07 5.88
N SER A 234 11.94 8.81 7.12
CA SER A 234 11.77 9.85 8.13
C SER A 234 12.44 9.50 9.46
N ASP A 235 13.00 10.52 10.11
CA ASP A 235 13.63 10.44 11.42
C ASP A 235 13.79 11.86 11.98
N VAL A 236 14.14 11.99 13.26
CA VAL A 236 14.60 13.25 13.87
C VAL A 236 16.09 13.51 13.61
N ASP A 237 16.87 12.47 13.31
CA ASP A 237 18.31 12.53 12.99
C ASP A 237 18.52 12.77 11.49
N THR A 238 18.66 14.03 11.11
CA THR A 238 18.88 14.44 9.71
C THR A 238 20.16 13.90 9.11
N ALA A 239 21.25 13.85 9.87
CA ALA A 239 22.54 13.34 9.39
C ALA A 239 22.44 11.82 9.10
N GLY A 240 21.77 11.08 9.96
CA GLY A 240 21.49 9.67 9.75
C GLY A 240 20.59 9.42 8.55
N LEU A 241 19.61 10.31 8.27
CA LEU A 241 18.77 10.26 7.06
C LEU A 241 19.56 10.49 5.78
N GLU A 242 20.46 11.49 5.76
CA GLU A 242 21.32 11.77 4.60
C GLU A 242 22.19 10.55 4.25
N GLU A 243 22.78 9.91 5.26
CA GLU A 243 23.56 8.67 5.04
C GLU A 243 22.67 7.54 4.50
N THR A 244 21.46 7.36 5.05
CA THR A 244 20.53 6.33 4.55
C THR A 244 20.12 6.62 3.11
N ALA A 245 19.83 7.88 2.76
CA ALA A 245 19.49 8.27 1.40
C ALA A 245 20.62 7.99 0.42
N ARG A 246 21.88 8.31 0.82
CA ARG A 246 23.08 8.00 0.02
C ARG A 246 23.22 6.48 -0.23
N LEU A 247 22.98 5.68 0.79
CA LEU A 247 23.03 4.22 0.67
C LEU A 247 21.90 3.67 -0.23
N VAL A 248 20.69 4.19 -0.14
CA VAL A 248 19.56 3.85 -1.01
C VAL A 248 19.86 4.19 -2.46
N ALA A 249 20.43 5.37 -2.72
CA ALA A 249 20.82 5.79 -4.05
C ALA A 249 21.90 4.87 -4.65
N ALA A 250 22.81 4.33 -3.84
CA ALA A 250 23.80 3.35 -4.27
C ALA A 250 23.20 2.00 -4.69
N GLU A 251 21.99 1.66 -4.20
CA GLU A 251 21.22 0.49 -4.64
C GLU A 251 20.37 0.78 -5.91
N GLY A 252 20.45 2.01 -6.46
CA GLY A 252 19.74 2.41 -7.68
C GLY A 252 18.28 2.85 -7.48
N ALA A 253 17.85 3.08 -6.25
CA ALA A 253 16.51 3.56 -5.90
C ALA A 253 16.52 5.04 -5.48
N GLN A 254 15.35 5.68 -5.47
CA GLN A 254 15.18 7.04 -4.96
C GLN A 254 14.85 7.01 -3.46
N ALA A 255 15.45 7.93 -2.71
CA ALA A 255 15.11 8.21 -1.32
C ALA A 255 14.59 9.64 -1.16
N PHE A 256 13.45 9.79 -0.51
CA PHE A 256 12.84 11.08 -0.15
C PHE A 256 12.96 11.23 1.36
N THR A 257 13.62 12.29 1.82
CA THR A 257 13.96 12.49 3.23
C THR A 257 13.04 13.49 3.90
N TYR A 258 12.55 13.17 5.10
CA TYR A 258 11.66 14.01 5.89
C TYR A 258 12.12 14.03 7.36
N THR A 259 12.27 15.21 7.94
CA THR A 259 12.56 15.34 9.38
C THR A 259 11.26 15.36 10.15
N VAL A 260 10.99 14.29 10.92
CA VAL A 260 9.70 14.09 11.60
C VAL A 260 9.91 13.50 12.98
N ASP A 261 9.34 14.13 13.99
CA ASP A 261 9.11 13.50 15.29
C ASP A 261 7.78 12.74 15.24
N VAL A 262 7.82 11.42 15.36
CA VAL A 262 6.62 10.59 15.30
C VAL A 262 5.69 10.77 16.50
N ALA A 263 6.18 11.32 17.62
CA ALA A 263 5.37 11.65 18.78
C ALA A 263 4.45 12.86 18.51
N ASP A 264 4.82 13.73 17.58
CA ASP A 264 4.01 14.87 17.14
C ASP A 264 3.02 14.43 16.04
N ALA A 265 1.73 14.40 16.38
CA ALA A 265 0.67 13.96 15.46
C ALA A 265 0.52 14.91 14.26
N ASP A 266 0.70 16.21 14.45
CA ASP A 266 0.57 17.21 13.39
C ASP A 266 1.76 17.14 12.43
N ALA A 267 2.96 16.90 12.95
CA ALA A 267 4.15 16.66 12.13
C ALA A 267 4.00 15.40 11.26
N VAL A 268 3.44 14.31 11.79
CA VAL A 268 3.18 13.07 11.04
C VAL A 268 2.10 13.29 9.99
N GLU A 269 1.03 14.04 10.29
CA GLU A 269 -0.03 14.35 9.31
C GLU A 269 0.53 15.21 8.17
N SER A 270 1.32 16.25 8.50
CA SER A 270 1.99 17.12 7.53
C SER A 270 2.96 16.33 6.62
N PHE A 271 3.72 15.42 7.21
CA PHE A 271 4.58 14.49 6.44
C PHE A 271 3.78 13.65 5.46
N ALA A 272 2.66 13.09 5.91
CA ALA A 272 1.82 12.27 5.05
C ALA A 272 1.18 13.08 3.92
N ASP A 273 0.75 14.33 4.18
CA ASP A 273 0.25 15.24 3.16
C ASP A 273 1.30 15.58 2.13
N GLN A 274 2.49 16.00 2.57
CA GLN A 274 3.58 16.36 1.68
C GLN A 274 4.02 15.17 0.82
N LEU A 275 4.24 14.00 1.43
CA LEU A 275 4.61 12.78 0.71
C LEU A 275 3.57 12.43 -0.37
N CYS A 276 2.28 12.46 -0.01
CA CYS A 276 1.22 12.11 -0.96
C CYS A 276 1.07 13.14 -2.09
N ALA A 277 1.28 14.42 -1.82
CA ALA A 277 1.23 15.48 -2.83
C ALA A 277 2.40 15.39 -3.82
N GLU A 278 3.61 15.11 -3.33
CA GLU A 278 4.82 15.10 -4.15
C GLU A 278 5.04 13.77 -4.88
N HIS A 279 4.71 12.65 -4.24
CA HIS A 279 5.10 11.32 -4.70
C HIS A 279 3.95 10.31 -4.80
N GLY A 280 2.74 10.68 -4.37
CA GLY A 280 1.57 9.80 -4.32
C GLY A 280 1.49 9.00 -3.00
N VAL A 281 0.37 8.29 -2.83
CA VAL A 281 0.12 7.49 -1.63
C VAL A 281 1.11 6.33 -1.58
N PRO A 282 1.85 6.12 -0.46
CA PRO A 282 2.75 5.00 -0.34
C PRO A 282 1.98 3.67 -0.34
N ASP A 283 2.55 2.66 -0.98
CA ASP A 283 1.97 1.30 -1.03
C ASP A 283 2.20 0.55 0.27
N ILE A 284 3.31 0.86 0.95
CA ILE A 284 3.72 0.22 2.20
C ILE A 284 4.15 1.30 3.18
N VAL A 285 3.70 1.17 4.43
CA VAL A 285 4.08 2.06 5.53
C VAL A 285 4.70 1.23 6.64
N VAL A 286 5.91 1.56 7.06
CA VAL A 286 6.64 0.88 8.13
C VAL A 286 6.80 1.83 9.31
N ASN A 287 5.98 1.66 10.33
CA ASN A 287 6.08 2.36 11.61
C ASN A 287 7.15 1.66 12.47
N ASN A 288 8.39 2.11 12.33
CA ASN A 288 9.56 1.50 12.96
C ASN A 288 10.18 2.38 14.06
N ALA A 289 10.00 3.69 14.00
CA ALA A 289 10.57 4.61 15.00
C ALA A 289 10.29 4.13 16.43
N GLY A 290 11.29 4.21 17.29
CA GLY A 290 11.16 3.78 18.67
C GLY A 290 12.42 3.93 19.49
N VAL A 291 12.27 4.04 20.80
CA VAL A 291 13.34 4.24 21.77
C VAL A 291 13.31 3.16 22.84
N GLY A 292 14.50 2.87 23.39
CA GLY A 292 14.65 1.98 24.53
C GLY A 292 14.54 2.72 25.86
N HIS A 293 14.04 2.01 26.87
CA HIS A 293 14.08 2.46 28.27
C HIS A 293 14.30 1.25 29.20
N ALA A 294 15.13 1.44 30.20
CA ALA A 294 15.36 0.46 31.26
C ALA A 294 15.44 1.16 32.62
N GLY A 295 14.60 0.74 33.57
CA GLY A 295 14.51 1.26 34.92
C GLY A 295 13.34 0.61 35.67
N PHE A 296 13.39 0.70 37.00
CA PHE A 296 12.26 0.30 37.81
C PHE A 296 11.14 1.34 37.69
N PHE A 297 9.89 0.88 37.69
CA PHE A 297 8.74 1.76 37.50
C PHE A 297 8.69 2.90 38.54
N LEU A 298 8.96 2.58 39.80
CA LEU A 298 8.89 3.57 40.89
C LEU A 298 10.03 4.61 40.83
N ASP A 299 11.12 4.32 40.13
CA ASP A 299 12.27 5.21 39.95
C ASP A 299 12.25 5.92 38.58
N THR A 300 11.27 5.62 37.74
CA THR A 300 11.14 6.22 36.42
C THR A 300 10.30 7.51 36.51
N PRO A 301 10.85 8.68 36.15
CA PRO A 301 10.08 9.91 36.06
C PRO A 301 8.87 9.78 35.13
N ALA A 302 7.75 10.43 35.46
CA ALA A 302 6.53 10.38 34.66
C ALA A 302 6.79 10.83 33.20
N GLU A 303 7.56 11.90 33.03
CA GLU A 303 7.89 12.47 31.72
C GLU A 303 8.69 11.50 30.85
N GLU A 304 9.55 10.68 31.45
CA GLU A 304 10.33 9.67 30.72
C GLU A 304 9.45 8.47 30.35
N TYR A 305 8.51 8.08 31.21
CA TYR A 305 7.53 7.06 30.95
C TYR A 305 6.62 7.47 29.78
N ASP A 306 6.08 8.69 29.84
CA ASP A 306 5.22 9.26 28.80
C ASP A 306 5.97 9.38 27.47
N ARG A 307 7.20 9.89 27.47
CA ARG A 307 8.06 9.97 26.28
C ARG A 307 8.20 8.61 25.57
N VAL A 308 8.39 7.53 26.32
CA VAL A 308 8.50 6.18 25.73
C VAL A 308 7.19 5.73 25.12
N LEU A 309 6.06 6.03 25.75
CA LEU A 309 4.73 5.72 25.22
C LEU A 309 4.44 6.56 23.97
N ASP A 310 4.69 7.85 24.01
CA ASP A 310 4.41 8.79 22.91
C ASP A 310 5.19 8.42 21.65
N ILE A 311 6.47 8.07 21.78
CA ILE A 311 7.27 7.66 20.63
C ILE A 311 6.90 6.26 20.17
N ASN A 312 6.94 5.25 21.06
CA ASN A 312 6.83 3.85 20.66
C ASN A 312 5.43 3.40 20.29
N PHE A 313 4.41 3.98 20.92
CA PHE A 313 3.01 3.65 20.68
C PHE A 313 2.28 4.80 19.97
N GLY A 314 2.37 6.02 20.51
CA GLY A 314 1.79 7.22 19.90
C GLY A 314 2.24 7.40 18.45
N GLY A 315 3.54 7.26 18.17
CA GLY A 315 4.09 7.33 16.83
C GLY A 315 3.50 6.28 15.86
N VAL A 316 3.28 5.06 16.34
CA VAL A 316 2.61 4.01 15.55
C VAL A 316 1.15 4.38 15.27
N VAL A 317 0.43 4.89 16.28
CA VAL A 317 -0.97 5.34 16.14
C VAL A 317 -1.06 6.50 15.14
N ASN A 318 -0.17 7.48 15.23
CA ASN A 318 -0.11 8.63 14.32
C ASN A 318 0.13 8.17 12.87
N GLY A 319 1.15 7.34 12.63
CA GLY A 319 1.43 6.80 11.32
C GLY A 319 0.28 5.96 10.74
N CYS A 320 -0.33 5.08 11.55
CA CYS A 320 -1.49 4.29 11.13
C CYS A 320 -2.71 5.18 10.81
N ARG A 321 -2.95 6.25 11.59
CA ARG A 321 -4.07 7.16 11.35
C ARG A 321 -3.88 7.96 10.08
N SER A 322 -2.72 8.58 9.90
CA SER A 322 -2.44 9.45 8.77
C SER A 322 -2.38 8.68 7.45
N PHE A 323 -1.64 7.59 7.40
CA PHE A 323 -1.52 6.80 6.18
C PHE A 323 -2.66 5.81 5.97
N GLY A 324 -3.27 5.28 7.02
CA GLY A 324 -4.40 4.37 6.93
C GLY A 324 -5.61 4.98 6.23
N LYS A 325 -5.94 6.25 6.55
CA LYS A 325 -6.99 7.01 5.83
C LYS A 325 -6.68 7.13 4.35
N ARG A 326 -5.43 7.52 4.02
CA ARG A 326 -4.98 7.73 2.64
C ARG A 326 -4.99 6.44 1.83
N LEU A 327 -4.53 5.34 2.41
CA LEU A 327 -4.59 4.00 1.79
C LEU A 327 -6.02 3.54 1.54
N ARG A 328 -6.92 3.72 2.52
CA ARG A 328 -8.35 3.40 2.39
C ARG A 328 -8.98 4.20 1.24
N ASP A 329 -8.76 5.52 1.24
CA ASP A 329 -9.36 6.42 0.27
C ASP A 329 -8.74 6.25 -1.13
N HIS A 330 -7.50 5.77 -1.19
CA HIS A 330 -6.81 5.39 -2.42
C HIS A 330 -7.44 4.16 -3.09
N GLY A 331 -7.90 3.18 -2.32
CA GLY A 331 -8.78 2.10 -2.78
C GLY A 331 -8.13 0.95 -3.54
N VAL A 332 -6.80 0.95 -3.70
CA VAL A 332 -6.07 -0.15 -4.34
C VAL A 332 -5.42 -1.12 -3.35
N GLY A 333 -5.72 -0.93 -2.07
CA GLY A 333 -5.09 -1.67 -0.98
C GLY A 333 -3.76 -1.06 -0.57
N GLY A 334 -2.95 -1.85 0.13
CA GLY A 334 -1.65 -1.46 0.65
C GLY A 334 -1.22 -2.33 1.80
N HIS A 335 -0.15 -1.96 2.49
CA HIS A 335 0.31 -2.71 3.65
C HIS A 335 0.91 -1.81 4.73
N ILE A 336 0.52 -2.03 5.98
CA ILE A 336 1.11 -1.36 7.15
C ILE A 336 1.94 -2.38 7.92
N VAL A 337 3.14 -1.99 8.31
CA VAL A 337 4.02 -2.77 9.18
C VAL A 337 4.26 -1.99 10.47
N ASN A 338 3.92 -2.58 11.60
CA ASN A 338 4.20 -2.01 12.91
C ASN A 338 5.30 -2.81 13.60
N VAL A 339 6.40 -2.12 13.98
CA VAL A 339 7.51 -2.77 14.65
C VAL A 339 7.28 -2.76 16.17
N ALA A 340 6.84 -3.89 16.68
CA ALA A 340 6.71 -4.20 18.09
C ALA A 340 8.02 -4.77 18.68
N SER A 341 7.96 -5.82 19.48
CA SER A 341 9.10 -6.52 20.06
C SER A 341 8.65 -7.86 20.65
N MET A 342 9.55 -8.78 20.90
CA MET A 342 9.24 -9.92 21.79
C MET A 342 8.88 -9.46 23.21
N ALA A 343 9.26 -8.27 23.62
CA ALA A 343 8.84 -7.61 24.84
C ALA A 343 7.33 -7.34 24.91
N SER A 344 6.62 -7.40 23.79
CA SER A 344 5.16 -7.24 23.74
C SER A 344 4.40 -8.34 24.49
N TYR A 345 4.98 -9.51 24.60
CA TYR A 345 4.38 -10.69 25.24
C TYR A 345 5.27 -11.31 26.32
N THR A 346 6.38 -10.65 26.64
CA THR A 346 7.34 -11.09 27.69
C THR A 346 7.46 -10.00 28.73
N PRO A 347 6.97 -10.20 29.97
CA PRO A 347 7.20 -9.24 31.04
C PRO A 347 8.67 -9.24 31.45
N VAL A 348 9.27 -8.06 31.56
CA VAL A 348 10.65 -7.86 32.03
C VAL A 348 10.63 -6.80 33.13
N ASN A 349 11.11 -7.15 34.33
CA ASN A 349 10.95 -6.36 35.54
C ASN A 349 11.60 -4.96 35.52
N VAL A 350 12.57 -4.72 34.65
CA VAL A 350 13.28 -3.42 34.54
C VAL A 350 12.96 -2.69 33.25
N MET A 351 11.94 -3.12 32.50
CA MET A 351 11.58 -2.53 31.22
C MET A 351 10.08 -2.21 31.14
N ASN A 352 9.49 -1.77 32.24
CA ASN A 352 8.02 -1.58 32.30
C ASN A 352 7.50 -0.68 31.18
N ALA A 353 8.01 0.55 31.03
CA ALA A 353 7.57 1.49 30.00
C ALA A 353 7.73 0.90 28.58
N TYR A 354 8.88 0.30 28.28
CA TYR A 354 9.15 -0.31 26.99
C TYR A 354 8.22 -1.49 26.70
N CYS A 355 8.11 -2.44 27.63
CA CYS A 355 7.23 -3.60 27.45
C CYS A 355 5.78 -3.18 27.27
N THR A 356 5.30 -2.22 28.06
CA THR A 356 3.94 -1.67 27.98
C THR A 356 3.70 -1.03 26.60
N SER A 357 4.62 -0.17 26.15
CA SER A 357 4.50 0.47 24.83
C SER A 357 4.44 -0.55 23.69
N LYS A 358 5.28 -1.59 23.72
CA LYS A 358 5.33 -2.62 22.68
C LYS A 358 4.16 -3.59 22.77
N ALA A 359 3.62 -3.88 23.95
CA ALA A 359 2.37 -4.62 24.13
C ALA A 359 1.17 -3.85 23.58
N ALA A 360 1.12 -2.53 23.80
CA ALA A 360 0.11 -1.66 23.22
C ALA A 360 0.14 -1.69 21.68
N VAL A 361 1.32 -1.57 21.07
CA VAL A 361 1.50 -1.71 19.61
C VAL A 361 0.98 -3.05 19.12
N PHE A 362 1.27 -4.14 19.83
CA PHE A 362 0.86 -5.50 19.43
C PHE A 362 -0.66 -5.62 19.38
N MET A 363 -1.35 -5.30 20.48
CA MET A 363 -2.81 -5.41 20.55
C MET A 363 -3.52 -4.41 19.62
N PHE A 364 -3.04 -3.17 19.55
CA PHE A 364 -3.54 -2.16 18.61
C PHE A 364 -3.47 -2.66 17.16
N SER A 365 -2.36 -3.29 16.79
CA SER A 365 -2.16 -3.81 15.44
C SER A 365 -3.13 -4.94 15.11
N ASP A 366 -3.41 -5.85 16.04
CA ASP A 366 -4.36 -6.94 15.83
C ASP A 366 -5.80 -6.40 15.64
N CYS A 367 -6.21 -5.40 16.43
CA CYS A 367 -7.51 -4.76 16.28
C CYS A 367 -7.61 -4.02 14.93
N LEU A 368 -6.61 -3.18 14.61
CA LEU A 368 -6.63 -2.39 13.39
C LEU A 368 -6.55 -3.26 12.13
N ARG A 369 -5.86 -4.40 12.17
CA ARG A 369 -5.83 -5.35 11.06
C ARG A 369 -7.24 -5.82 10.67
N ALA A 370 -8.06 -6.15 11.68
CA ALA A 370 -9.43 -6.59 11.43
C ALA A 370 -10.30 -5.50 10.77
N GLU A 371 -10.07 -4.23 11.15
CA GLU A 371 -10.77 -3.08 10.55
C GLU A 371 -10.33 -2.83 9.10
N LEU A 372 -9.04 -2.98 8.81
CA LEU A 372 -8.46 -2.68 7.50
C LEU A 372 -8.66 -3.79 6.45
N ASP A 373 -9.03 -4.99 6.86
CA ASP A 373 -9.16 -6.16 5.97
C ASP A 373 -10.21 -5.91 4.86
N SER A 374 -11.34 -5.29 5.20
CA SER A 374 -12.40 -4.91 4.24
C SER A 374 -11.96 -3.90 3.18
N HIS A 375 -10.87 -3.19 3.43
CA HIS A 375 -10.27 -2.21 2.51
C HIS A 375 -9.10 -2.80 1.69
N GLY A 376 -8.80 -4.10 1.86
CA GLY A 376 -7.68 -4.77 1.22
C GLY A 376 -6.32 -4.25 1.67
N ILE A 377 -6.25 -3.64 2.86
CA ILE A 377 -5.02 -3.15 3.47
C ILE A 377 -4.52 -4.20 4.45
N GLY A 378 -3.36 -4.79 4.13
CA GLY A 378 -2.69 -5.71 5.04
C GLY A 378 -2.06 -4.98 6.22
N LEU A 379 -1.94 -5.68 7.38
CA LEU A 379 -1.17 -5.18 8.50
C LEU A 379 -0.35 -6.31 9.10
N THR A 380 0.93 -6.05 9.33
CA THR A 380 1.86 -6.99 9.94
C THR A 380 2.49 -6.39 11.20
N THR A 381 2.44 -7.14 12.29
CA THR A 381 3.18 -6.85 13.51
C THR A 381 4.50 -7.60 13.51
N ILE A 382 5.61 -6.90 13.43
CA ILE A 382 6.96 -7.47 13.52
C ILE A 382 7.40 -7.49 14.98
N CYS A 383 7.82 -8.65 15.47
CA CYS A 383 8.28 -8.83 16.86
C CYS A 383 9.75 -9.27 16.87
N PRO A 384 10.72 -8.34 16.75
CA PRO A 384 12.12 -8.68 16.87
C PRO A 384 12.45 -9.22 18.27
N GLY A 385 13.37 -10.19 18.33
CA GLY A 385 14.03 -10.56 19.55
C GLY A 385 15.20 -9.60 19.87
N ILE A 386 16.32 -10.14 20.35
CA ILE A 386 17.51 -9.35 20.62
C ILE A 386 18.27 -9.14 19.32
N ILE A 387 18.29 -7.90 18.84
CA ILE A 387 18.92 -7.47 17.58
C ILE A 387 20.04 -6.49 17.87
N GLY A 388 21.19 -6.67 17.25
CA GLY A 388 22.34 -5.77 17.35
C GLY A 388 22.06 -4.43 16.64
N THR A 389 21.44 -3.49 17.34
CA THR A 389 21.13 -2.14 16.87
C THR A 389 21.67 -1.10 17.86
N ASN A 390 21.69 0.16 17.46
CA ASN A 390 22.07 1.29 18.32
C ASN A 390 21.07 1.56 19.45
N ILE A 391 19.98 0.78 19.57
CA ILE A 391 18.97 0.99 20.61
C ILE A 391 19.56 0.93 22.02
N VAL A 392 20.60 0.12 22.23
CA VAL A 392 21.30 0.05 23.52
C VAL A 392 22.00 1.37 23.86
N ASP A 393 22.51 2.04 22.84
CA ASP A 393 23.25 3.30 23.00
C ASP A 393 22.31 4.48 23.27
N THR A 394 21.12 4.45 22.68
CA THR A 394 20.06 5.45 22.86
C THR A 394 19.12 5.14 24.02
N THR A 395 19.23 3.94 24.64
CA THR A 395 18.42 3.57 25.81
C THR A 395 18.73 4.48 26.98
N ARG A 396 17.69 5.10 27.55
CA ARG A 396 17.77 5.85 28.80
C ARG A 396 17.54 4.91 29.98
N PHE A 397 18.21 5.24 31.10
CA PHE A 397 18.13 4.44 32.30
C PHE A 397 17.58 5.28 33.45
N SER A 398 16.58 4.75 34.15
CA SER A 398 16.06 5.30 35.41
C SER A 398 16.38 4.32 36.53
N LEU A 399 17.53 4.57 37.20
CA LEU A 399 18.02 3.75 38.28
C LEU A 399 17.92 4.51 39.59
N PRO A 400 17.78 3.82 40.75
CA PRO A 400 17.91 4.43 42.07
C PRO A 400 19.21 5.20 42.17
N GLU A 401 19.24 6.31 42.93
CA GLU A 401 20.41 7.16 43.09
C GLU A 401 21.68 6.37 43.51
N GLU A 402 21.49 5.40 44.38
CA GLU A 402 22.55 4.50 44.91
C GLU A 402 23.20 3.64 43.80
N ARG A 403 22.55 3.47 42.66
CA ARG A 403 22.99 2.65 41.53
C ARG A 403 23.21 3.43 40.24
N SER A 404 23.09 4.73 40.26
CA SER A 404 23.23 5.60 39.08
C SER A 404 24.63 5.49 38.41
N TYR A 405 25.67 5.20 39.18
CA TYR A 405 27.04 4.96 38.69
C TYR A 405 27.19 3.67 37.86
N ASP A 406 26.24 2.74 37.95
CA ASP A 406 26.29 1.47 37.24
C ASP A 406 25.85 1.57 35.75
N THR A 407 25.30 2.72 35.34
CA THR A 407 24.68 2.88 34.01
C THR A 407 25.62 2.48 32.86
N GLU A 408 26.86 2.93 32.87
CA GLU A 408 27.86 2.61 31.83
C GLU A 408 28.26 1.13 31.86
N THR A 409 28.35 0.55 33.04
CA THR A 409 28.60 -0.89 33.20
C THR A 409 27.47 -1.73 32.68
N ILE A 410 26.19 -1.35 32.93
CA ILE A 410 25.00 -2.00 32.42
C ILE A 410 24.97 -1.86 30.89
N ARG A 411 25.20 -0.66 30.35
CA ARG A 411 25.25 -0.41 28.90
C ARG A 411 26.34 -1.26 28.23
N ARG A 412 27.52 -1.33 28.80
CA ARG A 412 28.63 -2.17 28.28
C ARG A 412 28.31 -3.66 28.32
N ARG A 413 27.67 -4.16 29.38
CA ARG A 413 27.20 -5.54 29.47
C ARG A 413 26.09 -5.82 28.40
N ALA A 414 25.13 -4.92 28.25
CA ALA A 414 24.09 -5.01 27.21
C ALA A 414 24.74 -5.03 25.83
N ARG A 415 25.60 -4.08 25.47
CA ARG A 415 26.37 -4.08 24.20
C ARG A 415 27.03 -5.43 23.93
N ARG A 416 27.72 -6.00 24.96
CA ARG A 416 28.38 -7.29 24.84
C ARG A 416 27.40 -8.45 24.62
N ALA A 417 26.29 -8.46 25.32
CA ALA A 417 25.22 -9.46 25.10
C ALA A 417 24.59 -9.38 23.71
N PHE A 418 24.41 -8.18 23.18
CA PHE A 418 23.88 -7.95 21.84
C PHE A 418 24.92 -8.29 20.74
N SER A 419 26.21 -7.97 20.95
CA SER A 419 27.27 -8.25 19.98
C SER A 419 27.59 -9.72 19.80
N VAL A 420 27.44 -10.54 20.85
CA VAL A 420 27.67 -11.99 20.79
C VAL A 420 26.63 -12.71 19.92
N ARG A 421 25.43 -12.14 19.79
CA ARG A 421 24.28 -12.79 19.09
C ARG A 421 24.21 -12.51 17.60
N ARG A 422 25.21 -12.17 16.87
CA ARG A 422 25.33 -12.09 15.39
C ARG A 422 24.02 -11.93 14.57
N VAL A 423 22.94 -11.40 15.16
CA VAL A 423 21.67 -11.14 14.49
C VAL A 423 21.59 -9.65 14.24
N GLY A 424 21.84 -9.27 12.99
CA GLY A 424 21.80 -7.87 12.57
C GLY A 424 20.38 -7.41 12.21
N PRO A 425 20.19 -6.10 12.05
CA PRO A 425 18.94 -5.50 11.63
C PRO A 425 18.51 -5.92 10.22
N ASP A 426 19.45 -6.36 9.37
CA ASP A 426 19.19 -6.91 8.04
C ASP A 426 18.24 -8.14 8.06
N LYS A 427 18.33 -8.97 9.10
CA LYS A 427 17.41 -10.11 9.26
C LYS A 427 15.98 -9.65 9.55
N VAL A 428 15.82 -8.56 10.30
CA VAL A 428 14.50 -7.98 10.57
C VAL A 428 13.95 -7.38 9.27
N ALA A 429 14.75 -6.66 8.52
CA ALA A 429 14.37 -6.10 7.22
C ALA A 429 13.89 -7.19 6.25
N LYS A 430 14.66 -8.28 6.10
CA LYS A 430 14.25 -9.44 5.28
C LYS A 430 12.94 -10.08 5.77
N ALA A 431 12.73 -10.14 7.08
CA ALA A 431 11.49 -10.66 7.65
C ALA A 431 10.29 -9.74 7.37
N ILE A 432 10.49 -8.40 7.38
CA ILE A 432 9.49 -7.41 6.99
C ILE A 432 9.08 -7.64 5.55
N LEU A 433 10.02 -7.68 4.60
CA LEU A 433 9.72 -7.92 3.19
C LEU A 433 8.94 -9.23 2.97
N ALA A 434 9.38 -10.32 3.60
CA ALA A 434 8.71 -11.61 3.51
C ALA A 434 7.30 -11.60 4.10
N ALA A 435 7.09 -10.86 5.20
CA ALA A 435 5.80 -10.75 5.86
C ALA A 435 4.81 -9.90 5.03
N VAL A 436 5.27 -8.82 4.41
CA VAL A 436 4.48 -8.02 3.47
C VAL A 436 4.06 -8.87 2.27
N LYS A 437 5.00 -9.57 1.62
CA LYS A 437 4.71 -10.47 0.46
C LYS A 437 3.66 -11.54 0.80
N SER A 438 3.63 -12.05 2.03
CA SER A 438 2.73 -13.13 2.46
C SER A 438 1.54 -12.67 3.30
N ASN A 439 1.39 -11.37 3.52
CA ASN A 439 0.36 -10.75 4.38
C ASN A 439 0.24 -11.42 5.76
N LYS A 440 1.37 -11.72 6.39
CA LYS A 440 1.42 -12.37 7.71
C LYS A 440 0.96 -11.40 8.82
N PRO A 441 0.00 -11.77 9.69
CA PRO A 441 -0.47 -10.88 10.76
C PRO A 441 0.62 -10.60 11.81
N VAL A 442 1.32 -11.62 12.25
CA VAL A 442 2.39 -11.52 13.27
C VAL A 442 3.64 -12.24 12.79
N ARG A 443 4.79 -11.61 12.96
CA ARG A 443 6.08 -12.17 12.59
C ARG A 443 7.13 -11.99 13.69
N PRO A 444 7.32 -12.96 14.60
CA PRO A 444 8.54 -13.04 15.39
C PRO A 444 9.76 -13.21 14.45
N VAL A 445 10.92 -12.65 14.79
CA VAL A 445 12.04 -12.64 13.83
C VAL A 445 13.19 -13.58 14.23
N THR A 446 13.51 -13.67 15.50
CA THR A 446 14.59 -14.56 15.98
C THR A 446 14.05 -15.86 16.53
N THR A 447 14.89 -16.89 16.64
CA THR A 447 14.47 -18.20 17.19
C THR A 447 13.90 -18.04 18.59
N GLU A 448 14.57 -17.24 19.44
CA GLU A 448 14.07 -16.97 20.79
C GLU A 448 12.73 -16.22 20.78
N ALA A 449 12.53 -15.28 19.85
CA ALA A 449 11.25 -14.58 19.74
C ALA A 449 10.11 -15.54 19.38
N TYR A 450 10.35 -16.52 18.51
CA TYR A 450 9.37 -17.57 18.20
C TYR A 450 9.08 -18.47 19.39
N LEU A 451 10.14 -18.92 20.09
CA LEU A 451 9.96 -19.79 21.25
C LEU A 451 9.21 -19.09 22.38
N VAL A 452 9.57 -17.85 22.65
CA VAL A 452 8.92 -17.03 23.68
C VAL A 452 7.48 -16.68 23.26
N TYR A 453 7.22 -16.40 21.98
CA TYR A 453 5.86 -16.20 21.48
C TYR A 453 4.97 -17.43 21.76
N GLY A 454 5.44 -18.62 21.41
CA GLY A 454 4.73 -19.87 21.69
C GLY A 454 4.54 -20.11 23.19
N ALA A 455 5.59 -19.90 23.99
CA ALA A 455 5.54 -20.07 25.45
C ALA A 455 4.58 -19.08 26.13
N ALA A 456 4.54 -17.83 25.69
CA ALA A 456 3.64 -16.82 26.24
C ALA A 456 2.16 -17.18 26.03
N HIS A 457 1.83 -17.82 24.91
CA HIS A 457 0.47 -18.26 24.62
C HIS A 457 0.12 -19.60 25.31
N ALA A 458 1.05 -20.54 25.35
CA ALA A 458 0.80 -21.86 25.93
C ALA A 458 0.94 -21.88 27.46
N PHE A 459 1.87 -21.11 28.03
CA PHE A 459 2.24 -21.17 29.45
C PHE A 459 2.36 -19.76 30.08
N PRO A 460 1.29 -18.92 30.08
CA PRO A 460 1.37 -17.54 30.54
C PRO A 460 1.76 -17.40 32.03
N GLN A 461 1.40 -18.37 32.85
CA GLN A 461 1.78 -18.38 34.28
C GLN A 461 3.31 -18.57 34.46
N ALA A 462 3.91 -19.48 33.69
CA ALA A 462 5.35 -19.71 33.73
C ALA A 462 6.13 -18.46 33.32
N MET A 463 5.67 -17.74 32.29
CA MET A 463 6.26 -16.49 31.84
C MET A 463 6.21 -15.38 32.92
N ARG A 464 5.09 -15.26 33.63
CA ARG A 464 4.95 -14.33 34.76
C ARG A 464 5.86 -14.70 35.94
N SER A 465 6.05 -15.98 36.20
CA SER A 465 6.95 -16.46 37.26
C SER A 465 8.43 -16.24 36.90
N ALA A 466 8.81 -16.46 35.64
CA ALA A 466 10.15 -16.18 35.14
C ALA A 466 10.53 -14.69 35.26
N ALA A 467 9.58 -13.78 35.06
CA ALA A 467 9.79 -12.35 35.22
C ALA A 467 10.19 -11.95 36.64
N ARG A 468 9.78 -12.70 37.67
CA ARG A 468 10.13 -12.45 39.07
C ARG A 468 11.58 -12.82 39.40
N GLY A 469 12.12 -13.84 38.72
CA GLY A 469 13.48 -14.36 38.97
C GLY A 469 14.59 -13.72 38.13
N GLY A 470 14.23 -12.95 37.12
CA GLY A 470 15.17 -12.34 36.19
C GLY A 470 15.79 -11.06 36.71
N ASN A 471 16.80 -11.14 37.58
CA ASN A 471 17.72 -10.01 37.83
C ASN A 471 18.59 -9.82 36.58
N ILE A 472 18.13 -9.01 35.64
CA ILE A 472 18.89 -8.64 34.41
C ILE A 472 19.92 -7.55 34.72
N MET A 473 19.88 -6.93 35.92
CA MET A 473 20.83 -5.93 36.39
C MET A 473 21.77 -6.48 37.48
#